data_6ad12caf55c68d69acdd5e9da66d6117
#
_entry.id   6ad12caf55c68d69acdd5e9da66d6117
#
_cell.length_a   1.000
_cell.length_b   1.000
_cell.length_c   1.000
_cell.angle_alpha   90.00
_cell.angle_beta   90.00
_cell.angle_gamma   90.00
#
_symmetry.space_group_name_H-M   'P 1'
#
loop_
_entity.id
_entity.type
_entity.pdbx_description
1 polymer ?
#
loop_
_entity_poly.entity_id
_entity_poly.type
_entity_poly.pdbx_seq_one_letter_code
_entity_poly.pdbx_strand_id
1 'polypeptide(L)' 'MREFVETVVKALVDREDEVRLNVVESESTIVIELRVAKEDMGKVIGRDGTMAWALRTLVYNAAAKWKKRAILQILD' A
#
# COMPACT_ATOMS: atom_id res chain seq x y z
N MET A 1 2.12 -9.41 -5.15
CA MET A 1 2.18 -8.06 -4.54
C MET A 1 0.86 -7.62 -3.91
N ARG A 2 -0.26 -7.82 -4.59
CA ARG A 2 -1.58 -7.45 -4.04
C ARG A 2 -1.85 -8.08 -2.67
N GLU A 3 -1.66 -9.39 -2.56
CA GLU A 3 -1.94 -10.09 -1.31
C GLU A 3 -1.05 -9.59 -0.16
N PHE A 4 0.20 -9.29 -0.45
CA PHE A 4 1.12 -8.76 0.55
C PHE A 4 0.63 -7.43 1.10
N VAL A 5 0.31 -6.49 0.22
CA VAL A 5 -0.15 -5.17 0.63
C VAL A 5 -1.49 -5.25 1.34
N GLU A 6 -2.40 -6.07 0.81
CA GLU A 6 -3.72 -6.24 1.42
C GLU A 6 -3.61 -6.78 2.84
N THR A 7 -2.78 -7.80 3.03
CA THR A 7 -2.59 -8.39 4.35
C THR A 7 -2.05 -7.37 5.35
N VAL A 8 -1.03 -6.60 4.94
CA VAL A 8 -0.42 -5.61 5.83
C VAL A 8 -1.42 -4.50 6.16
N VAL A 9 -2.11 -3.98 5.16
CA VAL A 9 -3.05 -2.88 5.37
C VAL A 9 -4.22 -3.32 6.25
N LYS A 10 -4.76 -4.51 6.01
CA LYS A 10 -5.86 -5.02 6.81
C LYS A 10 -5.48 -5.23 8.26
N ALA A 11 -4.20 -5.48 8.52
CA ALA A 11 -3.71 -5.60 9.90
C ALA A 11 -3.64 -4.25 10.61
N LEU A 12 -3.62 -3.15 9.87
CA LEU A 12 -3.49 -1.81 10.43
C LEU A 12 -4.83 -1.12 10.66
N VAL A 13 -5.83 -1.42 9.83
CA VAL A 13 -7.10 -0.68 9.83
C VAL A 13 -8.16 -1.39 10.64
N ASP A 14 -9.18 -0.65 11.08
CA ASP A 14 -10.32 -1.22 11.77
C ASP A 14 -11.36 -1.75 10.78
N ARG A 15 -11.53 -1.05 9.67
CA ARG A 15 -12.55 -1.39 8.68
C ARG A 15 -11.93 -2.13 7.50
N GLU A 16 -11.67 -3.42 7.72
CA GLU A 16 -11.03 -4.25 6.70
C GLU A 16 -11.87 -4.39 5.43
N ASP A 17 -13.19 -4.34 5.58
CA ASP A 17 -14.12 -4.45 4.46
C ASP A 17 -14.07 -3.24 3.52
N GLU A 18 -13.46 -2.14 3.98
CA GLU A 18 -13.35 -0.93 3.18
C GLU A 18 -12.00 -0.82 2.44
N VAL A 19 -11.12 -1.78 2.64
CA VAL A 19 -9.82 -1.76 1.95
C VAL A 19 -10.02 -2.09 0.47
N ARG A 20 -9.51 -1.23 -0.39
CA ARG A 20 -9.56 -1.42 -1.85
C ARG A 20 -8.19 -1.22 -2.43
N LEU A 21 -7.79 -2.14 -3.26
CA LEU A 21 -6.51 -2.06 -3.95
C LEU A 21 -6.74 -2.16 -5.45
N ASN A 22 -6.09 -1.27 -6.19
CA ASN A 22 -6.02 -1.38 -7.64
C ASN A 22 -4.54 -1.49 -8.00
N VAL A 23 -4.17 -2.60 -8.64
CA VAL A 23 -2.78 -2.86 -9.00
C VAL A 23 -2.66 -2.87 -10.51
N VAL A 24 -1.80 -2.00 -11.03
CA VAL A 24 -1.49 -1.94 -12.45
C VAL A 24 -0.03 -2.31 -12.62
N GLU A 25 0.22 -3.37 -13.34
CA GLU A 25 1.57 -3.87 -13.50
C GLU A 25 2.00 -3.82 -14.96
N SER A 26 3.18 -3.26 -15.20
CA SER A 26 3.80 -3.26 -16.51
C SER A 26 5.09 -4.07 -16.41
N GLU A 27 5.89 -4.06 -17.49
CA GLU A 27 7.12 -4.82 -17.52
C GLU A 27 8.12 -4.38 -16.44
N SER A 28 8.21 -3.09 -16.17
CA SER A 28 9.21 -2.55 -15.24
C SER A 28 8.63 -1.88 -14.00
N THR A 29 7.31 -1.69 -13.93
CA THR A 29 6.69 -0.90 -12.86
C THR A 29 5.41 -1.54 -12.36
N ILE A 30 5.19 -1.42 -11.05
CA ILE A 30 3.94 -1.84 -10.41
C ILE A 30 3.40 -0.60 -9.72
N VAL A 31 2.19 -0.19 -10.08
CA VAL A 31 1.50 0.93 -9.42
C VAL A 31 0.39 0.35 -8.57
N ILE A 32 0.40 0.67 -7.29
CA ILE A 32 -0.59 0.19 -6.34
C ILE A 32 -1.36 1.39 -5.80
N GLU A 33 -2.66 1.41 -6.04
CA GLU A 33 -3.53 2.45 -5.53
C GLU A 33 -4.31 1.87 -4.36
N LEU A 34 -4.19 2.49 -3.21
CA LEU A 34 -4.80 2.01 -1.97
C LEU A 34 -5.87 2.98 -1.50
N ARG A 35 -7.05 2.44 -1.17
CA ARG A 35 -8.12 3.19 -0.52
C ARG A 35 -8.53 2.45 0.74
N VAL A 36 -8.80 3.20 1.80
CA VAL A 36 -9.29 2.66 3.07
C VAL A 36 -10.44 3.54 3.54
N ALA A 37 -11.12 3.11 4.58
CA ALA A 37 -12.17 3.94 5.18
C ALA A 37 -11.57 5.27 5.63
N LYS A 38 -12.32 6.34 5.50
CA LYS A 38 -11.86 7.68 5.87
C LYS A 38 -11.32 7.72 7.30
N GLU A 39 -12.01 7.02 8.21
CA GLU A 39 -11.60 6.95 9.61
C GLU A 39 -10.27 6.27 9.82
N ASP A 40 -9.85 5.45 8.86
CA ASP A 40 -8.61 4.69 8.98
C ASP A 40 -7.42 5.33 8.26
N MET A 41 -7.66 6.45 7.55
CA MET A 41 -6.57 7.12 6.83
C MET A 41 -5.38 7.45 7.72
N GLY A 42 -5.64 7.91 8.94
CA GLY A 42 -4.57 8.23 9.87
C GLY A 42 -3.71 7.04 10.25
N LYS A 43 -4.27 5.83 10.19
CA LYS A 43 -3.54 4.62 10.54
C LYS A 43 -2.57 4.20 9.44
N VAL A 44 -2.94 4.44 8.17
CA VAL A 44 -2.06 4.06 7.05
C VAL A 44 -1.04 5.15 6.74
N ILE A 45 -1.32 6.39 7.10
CA ILE A 45 -0.36 7.47 6.93
C ILE A 45 0.60 7.52 8.13
N GLY A 46 0.03 7.40 9.33
CA GLY A 46 0.82 7.43 10.55
C GLY A 46 1.27 8.82 10.94
N ARG A 47 1.88 8.93 12.12
CA ARG A 47 2.38 10.20 12.61
C ARG A 47 3.49 10.69 11.69
N ASP A 48 3.33 11.93 11.21
CA ASP A 48 4.31 12.57 10.32
C ASP A 48 4.59 11.76 9.06
N GLY A 49 3.61 10.93 8.64
CA GLY A 49 3.75 10.13 7.43
C GLY A 49 4.64 8.91 7.57
N THR A 50 5.02 8.53 8.80
CA THR A 50 5.97 7.45 9.02
C THR A 50 5.45 6.08 8.59
N MET A 51 4.15 5.81 8.78
CA MET A 51 3.59 4.54 8.35
C MET A 51 3.53 4.45 6.83
N ALA A 52 3.12 5.53 6.16
CA ALA A 52 3.09 5.57 4.70
C ALA A 52 4.49 5.35 4.13
N TRP A 53 5.49 5.97 4.75
CA TRP A 53 6.88 5.79 4.35
C TRP A 53 7.31 4.33 4.50
N ALA A 54 6.96 3.71 5.64
CA ALA A 54 7.29 2.31 5.89
C ALA A 54 6.63 1.39 4.86
N LEU A 55 5.35 1.62 4.56
CA LEU A 55 4.63 0.83 3.58
C LEU A 55 5.27 0.96 2.20
N ARG A 56 5.64 2.17 1.81
CA ARG A 56 6.31 2.41 0.52
C ARG A 56 7.66 1.71 0.46
N THR A 57 8.41 1.74 1.56
CA THR A 57 9.71 1.08 1.63
C THR A 57 9.57 -0.43 1.48
N LEU A 58 8.60 -1.02 2.19
CA LEU A 58 8.36 -2.47 2.10
C LEU A 58 7.98 -2.89 0.68
N VAL A 59 7.08 -2.15 0.07
CA VAL A 59 6.60 -2.44 -1.28
C VAL A 59 7.73 -2.28 -2.30
N TYR A 60 8.52 -1.22 -2.15
CA TYR A 60 9.64 -0.95 -3.03
C TYR A 60 10.65 -2.09 -2.98
N ASN A 61 11.01 -2.52 -1.78
CA ASN A 61 11.99 -3.58 -1.61
C ASN A 61 11.46 -4.95 -2.07
N ALA A 62 10.18 -5.22 -1.85
CA ALA A 62 9.57 -6.46 -2.31
C ALA A 62 9.59 -6.55 -3.84
N ALA A 63 9.28 -5.43 -4.51
CA ALA A 63 9.25 -5.39 -5.97
C ALA A 63 10.64 -5.55 -6.58
N ALA A 64 11.67 -5.13 -5.87
CA ALA A 64 13.05 -5.22 -6.36
C ALA A 64 13.47 -6.65 -6.64
N LYS A 65 12.87 -7.62 -5.95
CA LYS A 65 13.15 -9.04 -6.19
C LYS A 65 12.83 -9.45 -7.62
N TRP A 66 11.87 -8.79 -8.24
CA TRP A 66 11.48 -9.06 -9.63
C TRP A 66 12.02 -8.00 -10.58
N LYS A 67 12.97 -7.19 -10.12
CA LYS A 67 13.60 -6.11 -10.89
C LYS A 67 12.54 -5.12 -11.39
N LYS A 68 11.54 -4.87 -10.55
CA LYS A 68 10.49 -3.89 -10.84
C LYS A 68 10.51 -2.77 -9.84
N ARG A 69 10.01 -1.62 -10.28
CA ARG A 69 9.83 -0.45 -9.43
C ARG A 69 8.37 -0.41 -8.98
N ALA A 70 8.15 -0.29 -7.69
CA ALA A 70 6.79 -0.22 -7.15
C ALA A 70 6.49 1.19 -6.65
N ILE A 71 5.30 1.66 -6.95
CA ILE A 71 4.80 2.96 -6.53
C ILE A 71 3.50 2.72 -5.77
N LEU A 72 3.46 3.16 -4.52
CA LEU A 72 2.25 3.05 -3.70
C LEU A 72 1.62 4.43 -3.55
N GLN A 73 0.37 4.55 -3.98
CA GLN A 73 -0.43 5.76 -3.84
C GLN A 73 -1.55 5.48 -2.85
N ILE A 74 -1.65 6.35 -1.85
CA ILE A 74 -2.73 6.27 -0.87
C ILE A 74 -3.74 7.34 -1.25
N LEU A 75 -4.94 6.91 -1.63
CA LEU A 75 -5.96 7.79 -2.19
C LEU A 75 -7.07 8.05 -1.16
N ASP A 76 -7.67 9.24 -1.25
CA ASP A 76 -8.78 9.61 -0.37
C ASP A 76 -10.09 8.89 -0.74
#